data_d2e8f0857a4427fb037142942d80e11d
#
_entry.id   d2e8f0857a4427fb037142942d80e11d
#
_cell.length_a   1.000
_cell.length_b   1.000
_cell.length_c   1.000
_cell.angle_alpha   90.00
_cell.angle_beta   90.00
_cell.angle_gamma   90.00
#
_symmetry.space_group_name_H-M   'P 1'
#
loop_
_entity.id
_entity.type
_entity.pdbx_description
1 polymer ?
#
loop_
_entity_poly.entity_id
_entity_poly.type
_entity_poly.pdbx_seq_one_letter_code
_entity_poly.pdbx_strand_id
1 'polypeptide(L)'
;FLTTFIFCSLNAFAQDSIVVKGTFIGNTKYAKVLMKKFGVGNFPVGGATIKDEKFSLSIPTSVAPGVYRFQYAIGEGEQYIDLIINGTEKEIAFTLQANEENATPVVIASNENKLWYNYKAQTNAQLLKIDLLNQFMYAYPNRNAAVVKTAMQEWEQEKAIYNENFTAFKTAMQGTWAYEMVVNRPFYFTNPTEEPRLQDYYKREHFWDGFDAQNPKLLNTPLYTEHILNFLRYWMNPNMNFSAEEKTNGFKRSVDVIMRQFAGNEQTNEFAYKYLTLGFKEIGEEEVLQYLDENYKDLASRCFDDFEKTEFEKRMQGYAAMKVGNAAPDFALNMVNNKAASLYKLKAEKTIVVFWSSTCPHCLEEMPKLNEWAASQKNTKVLA
;
A
#
# COMPACT_ATOMS: atom_id res chain seq x y z
N PHE A 1 54.38 44.95 3.96
CA PHE A 1 53.39 44.13 3.22
C PHE A 1 52.16 44.05 4.07
N LEU A 2 51.13 44.84 3.72
CA LEU A 2 49.78 44.76 4.33
C LEU A 2 49.00 43.72 3.60
N THR A 3 48.64 42.63 4.28
CA THR A 3 47.73 41.58 3.72
C THR A 3 46.29 41.96 4.06
N THR A 4 45.54 42.43 3.08
CA THR A 4 44.11 42.75 3.20
C THR A 4 43.36 41.43 3.17
N PHE A 5 42.74 41.03 4.31
CA PHE A 5 41.77 39.90 4.35
C PHE A 5 40.45 40.39 3.75
N ILE A 6 40.11 39.90 2.56
CA ILE A 6 38.77 40.05 2.01
C ILE A 6 37.85 39.06 2.73
N PHE A 7 37.01 39.56 3.60
CA PHE A 7 35.85 38.83 4.13
C PHE A 7 34.83 38.67 3.00
N CYS A 8 34.85 37.51 2.32
CA CYS A 8 33.69 37.08 1.52
C CYS A 8 32.55 36.78 2.51
N SER A 9 31.61 37.73 2.65
CA SER A 9 30.33 37.48 3.29
C SER A 9 29.58 36.44 2.39
N LEU A 10 29.61 35.19 2.79
CA LEU A 10 28.67 34.17 2.30
C LEU A 10 27.28 34.65 2.75
N ASN A 11 26.55 35.31 1.84
CA ASN A 11 25.11 35.42 1.95
C ASN A 11 24.54 33.99 1.92
N ALA A 12 24.34 33.42 3.09
CA ALA A 12 23.47 32.25 3.24
C ALA A 12 22.06 32.75 2.83
N PHE A 13 21.68 32.49 1.59
CA PHE A 13 20.28 32.61 1.20
C PHE A 13 19.51 31.73 2.17
N ALA A 14 18.72 32.34 3.04
CA ALA A 14 17.75 31.63 3.85
C ALA A 14 16.85 30.89 2.87
N GLN A 15 17.04 29.59 2.73
CA GLN A 15 16.21 28.76 1.88
C GLN A 15 14.79 28.88 2.42
N ASP A 16 13.85 29.38 1.60
CA ASP A 16 12.44 29.45 1.99
C ASP A 16 12.00 28.07 2.47
N SER A 17 11.42 28.03 3.65
CA SER A 17 11.03 26.78 4.28
C SER A 17 9.58 26.79 4.72
N ILE A 18 8.96 25.62 4.67
CA ILE A 18 7.65 25.34 5.25
C ILE A 18 7.88 24.79 6.65
N VAL A 19 7.21 25.34 7.65
CA VAL A 19 7.35 24.87 9.04
C VAL A 19 6.14 24.01 9.41
N VAL A 20 6.37 22.73 9.71
CA VAL A 20 5.34 21.82 10.23
C VAL A 20 5.46 21.72 11.74
N LYS A 21 4.40 22.07 12.45
CA LYS A 21 4.31 22.04 13.92
C LYS A 21 3.22 21.08 14.37
N GLY A 22 3.54 20.18 15.29
CA GLY A 22 2.56 19.30 15.92
C GLY A 22 2.60 19.37 17.42
N THR A 23 1.43 19.31 18.06
CA THR A 23 1.27 19.14 19.50
C THR A 23 0.56 17.82 19.76
N PHE A 24 1.21 16.93 20.51
CA PHE A 24 0.72 15.59 20.88
C PHE A 24 0.23 15.61 22.31
N ILE A 25 -1.03 15.99 22.51
CA ILE A 25 -1.64 16.15 23.83
C ILE A 25 -1.70 14.79 24.55
N GLY A 26 -1.21 14.76 25.80
CA GLY A 26 -1.15 13.53 26.60
C GLY A 26 -0.05 12.57 26.18
N ASN A 27 0.93 13.02 25.40
CA ASN A 27 2.04 12.18 24.95
C ASN A 27 2.98 11.79 26.09
N THR A 28 3.07 10.49 26.38
CA THR A 28 4.04 9.90 27.31
C THR A 28 4.93 8.84 26.65
N LYS A 29 4.69 8.52 25.36
CA LYS A 29 5.29 7.36 24.67
C LYS A 29 6.18 7.75 23.50
N TYR A 30 5.82 8.78 22.75
CA TYR A 30 6.44 9.05 21.45
C TYR A 30 7.55 10.11 21.58
N ALA A 31 8.74 9.75 21.10
CA ALA A 31 9.92 10.62 21.19
C ALA A 31 10.29 11.27 19.85
N LYS A 32 9.81 10.73 18.73
CA LYS A 32 10.20 11.16 17.39
C LYS A 32 9.02 11.11 16.42
N VAL A 33 9.08 11.98 15.41
CA VAL A 33 8.24 11.95 14.22
C VAL A 33 9.13 11.71 13.01
N LEU A 34 8.76 10.79 12.15
CA LEU A 34 9.38 10.54 10.84
C LEU A 34 8.44 11.03 9.75
N MET A 35 8.92 11.89 8.86
CA MET A 35 8.22 12.29 7.66
C MET A 35 8.59 11.35 6.52
N LYS A 36 7.60 10.71 5.92
CA LYS A 36 7.76 9.78 4.79
C LYS A 36 7.06 10.32 3.56
N LYS A 37 7.70 10.11 2.40
CA LYS A 37 7.12 10.41 1.09
C LYS A 37 6.44 9.15 0.55
N PHE A 38 5.27 9.31 -0.10
CA PHE A 38 4.62 8.24 -0.85
C PHE A 38 5.30 8.01 -2.19
N GLY A 39 5.18 6.79 -2.69
CA GLY A 39 5.73 6.33 -3.96
C GLY A 39 5.52 4.82 -4.08
N VAL A 40 6.36 4.14 -4.83
CA VAL A 40 6.38 2.67 -4.88
C VAL A 40 6.77 2.07 -3.51
N GLY A 41 7.49 2.86 -2.69
CA GLY A 41 7.76 2.60 -1.27
C GLY A 41 7.58 3.87 -0.44
N ASN A 42 7.47 3.72 0.89
CA ASN A 42 7.36 4.83 1.82
C ASN A 42 8.76 5.17 2.36
N PHE A 43 9.42 6.15 1.75
CA PHE A 43 10.78 6.53 2.09
C PHE A 43 10.82 7.66 3.12
N PRO A 44 11.62 7.57 4.20
CA PRO A 44 11.83 8.68 5.12
C PRO A 44 12.56 9.82 4.41
N VAL A 45 12.02 11.03 4.51
CA VAL A 45 12.57 12.25 3.90
C VAL A 45 12.88 13.34 4.93
N GLY A 46 12.53 13.10 6.20
CA GLY A 46 12.80 14.02 7.30
C GLY A 46 12.31 13.47 8.62
N GLY A 47 12.53 14.23 9.69
CA GLY A 47 12.04 13.87 11.02
C GLY A 47 12.39 14.92 12.06
N ALA A 48 11.73 14.83 13.22
CA ALA A 48 11.95 15.71 14.35
C ALA A 48 11.78 14.97 15.68
N THR A 49 12.41 15.48 16.74
CA THR A 49 12.22 15.01 18.11
C THR A 49 10.99 15.68 18.72
N ILE A 50 10.18 14.91 19.44
CA ILE A 50 9.07 15.44 20.25
C ILE A 50 9.63 15.80 21.62
N LYS A 51 9.48 17.07 22.03
CA LYS A 51 9.83 17.57 23.35
C LYS A 51 8.64 18.34 23.94
N ASP A 52 8.31 18.07 25.17
CA ASP A 52 7.17 18.73 25.85
C ASP A 52 5.90 18.68 25.01
N GLU A 53 5.57 17.47 24.50
CA GLU A 53 4.43 17.19 23.63
C GLU A 53 4.48 17.88 22.25
N LYS A 54 5.56 18.55 21.88
CA LYS A 54 5.64 19.36 20.66
C LYS A 54 6.80 18.95 19.77
N PHE A 55 6.62 19.12 18.47
CA PHE A 55 7.71 19.13 17.52
C PHE A 55 7.59 20.29 16.54
N SER A 56 8.70 20.62 15.90
CA SER A 56 8.77 21.51 14.76
C SER A 56 9.76 20.94 13.74
N LEU A 57 9.33 20.86 12.49
CA LEU A 57 10.12 20.39 11.37
C LEU A 57 10.13 21.44 10.26
N SER A 58 11.31 21.91 9.88
CA SER A 58 11.49 22.81 8.74
C SER A 58 11.74 21.99 7.48
N ILE A 59 10.94 22.22 6.44
CA ILE A 59 10.97 21.50 5.17
C ILE A 59 11.29 22.52 4.06
N PRO A 60 12.24 22.26 3.16
CA PRO A 60 12.51 23.14 2.03
C PRO A 60 11.26 23.34 1.15
N THR A 61 11.01 24.54 0.64
CA THR A 61 9.90 24.78 -0.30
C THR A 61 10.07 24.08 -1.63
N SER A 62 11.30 23.59 -1.92
CA SER A 62 11.58 22.75 -3.08
C SER A 62 11.08 21.29 -2.98
N VAL A 63 10.54 20.91 -1.80
CA VAL A 63 9.92 19.57 -1.67
C VAL A 63 8.75 19.44 -2.65
N ALA A 64 8.65 18.29 -3.30
CA ALA A 64 7.57 18.05 -4.26
C ALA A 64 6.20 18.14 -3.56
N PRO A 65 5.24 18.91 -4.08
CA PRO A 65 3.89 18.94 -3.52
C PRO A 65 3.25 17.55 -3.50
N GLY A 66 2.39 17.31 -2.52
CA GLY A 66 1.70 16.03 -2.36
C GLY A 66 1.27 15.75 -0.92
N VAL A 67 1.07 14.48 -0.63
CA VAL A 67 0.76 13.99 0.71
C VAL A 67 2.01 13.40 1.34
N TYR A 68 2.25 13.70 2.61
CA TYR A 68 3.36 13.17 3.39
C TYR A 68 2.84 12.52 4.66
N ARG A 69 3.37 11.35 4.98
CA ARG A 69 3.04 10.62 6.20
C ARG A 69 3.96 11.02 7.34
N PHE A 70 3.40 11.48 8.43
CA PHE A 70 4.09 11.79 9.68
C PHE A 70 3.85 10.64 10.66
N GLN A 71 4.78 9.69 10.68
CA GLN A 71 4.73 8.53 11.54
C GLN A 71 5.35 8.86 12.89
N TYR A 72 4.63 8.63 13.99
CA TYR A 72 5.08 8.94 15.35
C TYR A 72 5.15 7.73 16.28
N ALA A 73 4.52 6.60 15.95
CA ALA A 73 4.77 5.31 16.57
C ALA A 73 5.50 4.39 15.59
N ILE A 74 6.56 3.72 16.05
CA ILE A 74 7.40 2.80 15.28
C ILE A 74 7.37 1.45 15.97
N GLY A 75 6.98 0.40 15.26
CA GLY A 75 6.86 -0.98 15.79
C GLY A 75 5.43 -1.48 15.76
N GLU A 76 5.06 -2.35 16.69
CA GLU A 76 3.69 -2.87 16.78
C GLU A 76 2.69 -1.72 16.99
N GLY A 77 1.71 -1.58 16.09
CA GLY A 77 0.73 -0.51 16.14
C GLY A 77 1.24 0.83 15.59
N GLU A 78 1.75 0.85 14.36
CA GLU A 78 2.16 2.10 13.69
C GLU A 78 1.05 3.16 13.75
N GLN A 79 1.40 4.34 14.32
CA GLN A 79 0.52 5.50 14.37
C GLN A 79 1.07 6.60 13.47
N TYR A 80 0.20 7.22 12.69
CA TYR A 80 0.60 8.26 11.74
C TYR A 80 -0.53 9.24 11.44
N ILE A 81 -0.15 10.37 10.90
CA ILE A 81 -1.04 11.32 10.25
C ILE A 81 -0.50 11.62 8.86
N ASP A 82 -1.39 11.82 7.91
CA ASP A 82 -1.04 12.22 6.56
C ASP A 82 -1.38 13.71 6.38
N LEU A 83 -0.43 14.51 5.90
CA LEU A 83 -0.60 15.94 5.69
C LEU A 83 -0.33 16.29 4.22
N ILE A 84 -1.14 17.18 3.68
CA ILE A 84 -0.90 17.80 2.37
C ILE A 84 0.16 18.90 2.55
N ILE A 85 1.21 18.83 1.74
CA ILE A 85 2.21 19.90 1.60
C ILE A 85 2.11 20.39 0.17
N ASN A 86 1.58 21.61 -0.02
CA ASN A 86 1.32 22.17 -1.35
C ASN A 86 2.46 23.02 -1.90
N GLY A 87 3.54 23.21 -1.13
CA GLY A 87 4.70 24.03 -1.51
C GLY A 87 4.51 25.55 -1.34
N THR A 88 3.30 26.04 -1.06
CA THR A 88 2.99 27.47 -0.96
C THR A 88 2.65 27.94 0.45
N GLU A 89 2.09 27.08 1.29
CA GLU A 89 1.82 27.38 2.69
C GLU A 89 3.14 27.42 3.48
N LYS A 90 3.34 28.48 4.26
CA LYS A 90 4.56 28.66 5.06
C LYS A 90 4.51 27.91 6.39
N GLU A 91 3.33 27.63 6.90
CA GLU A 91 3.12 26.94 8.15
C GLU A 91 1.99 25.91 8.02
N ILE A 92 2.24 24.72 8.57
CA ILE A 92 1.25 23.68 8.80
C ILE A 92 1.28 23.38 10.30
N ALA A 93 0.18 23.56 11.00
CA ALA A 93 0.12 23.31 12.43
C ALA A 93 -1.12 22.50 12.81
N PHE A 94 -0.95 21.56 13.74
CA PHE A 94 -2.04 20.70 14.22
C PHE A 94 -1.85 20.29 15.69
N THR A 95 -2.96 19.84 16.30
CA THR A 95 -2.96 19.14 17.57
C THR A 95 -3.52 17.73 17.39
N LEU A 96 -3.03 16.77 18.18
CA LEU A 96 -3.44 15.37 18.16
C LEU A 96 -3.56 14.85 19.59
N GLN A 97 -4.61 14.05 19.88
CA GLN A 97 -4.73 13.32 21.15
C GLN A 97 -3.88 12.05 21.07
N ALA A 98 -2.67 12.08 21.65
CA ALA A 98 -1.69 11.01 21.49
C ALA A 98 -2.01 9.72 22.26
N ASN A 99 -2.96 9.78 23.19
CA ASN A 99 -3.46 8.64 23.96
C ASN A 99 -4.64 7.92 23.30
N GLU A 100 -5.17 8.45 22.21
CA GLU A 100 -6.25 7.85 21.43
C GLU A 100 -5.68 7.10 20.22
N GLU A 101 -6.11 5.88 20.03
CA GLU A 101 -5.75 5.08 18.87
C GLU A 101 -6.44 5.64 17.62
N ASN A 102 -5.67 5.80 16.53
CA ASN A 102 -6.14 6.38 15.26
C ASN A 102 -6.74 7.79 15.40
N ALA A 103 -6.21 8.58 16.31
CA ALA A 103 -6.66 9.95 16.55
C ALA A 103 -6.62 10.80 15.26
N THR A 104 -7.66 11.61 15.09
CA THR A 104 -7.74 12.57 13.97
C THR A 104 -7.13 13.90 14.40
N PRO A 105 -6.19 14.48 13.63
CA PRO A 105 -5.61 15.76 13.98
C PRO A 105 -6.61 16.90 13.84
N VAL A 106 -6.56 17.85 14.77
CA VAL A 106 -7.21 19.15 14.66
C VAL A 106 -6.23 20.12 14.01
N VAL A 107 -6.51 20.54 12.79
CA VAL A 107 -5.62 21.43 12.03
C VAL A 107 -5.80 22.88 12.46
N ILE A 108 -4.72 23.48 12.95
CA ILE A 108 -4.68 24.86 13.43
C ILE A 108 -4.31 25.82 12.29
N ALA A 109 -3.23 25.52 11.57
CA ALA A 109 -2.77 26.26 10.41
C ALA A 109 -2.63 25.32 9.22
N SER A 110 -2.96 25.75 8.06
CA SER A 110 -3.05 25.14 6.73
C SER A 110 -4.50 25.07 6.24
N ASN A 111 -4.76 25.76 5.16
CA ASN A 111 -6.07 25.72 4.50
C ASN A 111 -6.31 24.38 3.81
N GLU A 112 -5.31 23.85 3.12
CA GLU A 112 -5.35 22.54 2.46
C GLU A 112 -5.75 21.42 3.41
N ASN A 113 -5.06 21.34 4.56
CA ASN A 113 -5.30 20.28 5.52
C ASN A 113 -6.62 20.46 6.28
N LYS A 114 -7.07 21.71 6.54
CA LYS A 114 -8.40 21.97 7.11
C LYS A 114 -9.51 21.46 6.18
N LEU A 115 -9.44 21.80 4.90
CA LEU A 115 -10.42 21.35 3.90
C LEU A 115 -10.44 19.82 3.82
N TRP A 116 -9.27 19.18 3.73
CA TRP A 116 -9.18 17.73 3.60
C TRP A 116 -9.68 16.97 4.83
N TYR A 117 -9.26 17.40 6.05
CA TYR A 117 -9.73 16.73 7.27
C TYR A 117 -11.21 16.96 7.56
N ASN A 118 -11.74 18.13 7.22
CA ASN A 118 -13.18 18.38 7.29
C ASN A 118 -13.98 17.46 6.35
N TYR A 119 -13.52 17.35 5.10
CA TYR A 119 -14.11 16.40 4.15
C TYR A 119 -14.06 14.96 4.70
N LYS A 120 -12.90 14.50 5.17
CA LYS A 120 -12.76 13.15 5.72
C LYS A 120 -13.73 12.89 6.87
N ALA A 121 -13.83 13.83 7.82
CA ALA A 121 -14.70 13.68 8.98
C ALA A 121 -16.18 13.55 8.56
N GLN A 122 -16.67 14.43 7.69
CA GLN A 122 -18.05 14.40 7.21
C GLN A 122 -18.34 13.17 6.36
N THR A 123 -17.45 12.85 5.43
CA THR A 123 -17.61 11.70 4.53
C THR A 123 -17.57 10.38 5.30
N ASN A 124 -16.66 10.21 6.25
CA ASN A 124 -16.57 8.99 7.05
C ASN A 124 -17.82 8.80 7.92
N ALA A 125 -18.33 9.87 8.54
CA ALA A 125 -19.57 9.81 9.32
C ALA A 125 -20.78 9.42 8.45
N GLN A 126 -20.83 9.95 7.22
CA GLN A 126 -21.90 9.65 6.26
C GLN A 126 -21.82 8.20 5.77
N LEU A 127 -20.63 7.75 5.36
CA LEU A 127 -20.41 6.38 4.90
C LEU A 127 -20.67 5.34 6.00
N LEU A 128 -20.36 5.67 7.26
CA LEU A 128 -20.69 4.80 8.40
C LEU A 128 -22.19 4.56 8.53
N LYS A 129 -23.01 5.59 8.41
CA LYS A 129 -24.49 5.46 8.45
C LYS A 129 -24.99 4.58 7.31
N ILE A 130 -24.50 4.81 6.09
CA ILE A 130 -24.86 4.03 4.90
C ILE A 130 -24.47 2.57 5.09
N ASP A 131 -23.27 2.30 5.63
CA ASP A 131 -22.79 0.94 5.89
C ASP A 131 -23.61 0.22 6.95
N LEU A 132 -23.98 0.89 8.04
CA LEU A 132 -24.89 0.33 9.06
C LEU A 132 -26.26 -0.04 8.48
N LEU A 133 -26.81 0.80 7.61
CA LEU A 133 -28.06 0.49 6.92
C LEU A 133 -27.91 -0.70 5.96
N ASN A 134 -26.80 -0.78 5.23
CA ASN A 134 -26.47 -1.93 4.38
C ASN A 134 -26.41 -3.22 5.19
N GLN A 135 -25.64 -3.21 6.30
CA GLN A 135 -25.51 -4.38 7.19
C GLN A 135 -26.87 -4.80 7.77
N PHE A 136 -27.68 -3.84 8.21
CA PHE A 136 -29.01 -4.12 8.72
C PHE A 136 -29.90 -4.78 7.66
N MET A 137 -30.00 -4.20 6.45
CA MET A 137 -30.84 -4.73 5.38
C MET A 137 -30.37 -6.11 4.89
N TYR A 138 -29.06 -6.34 4.88
CA TYR A 138 -28.48 -7.63 4.53
C TYR A 138 -28.79 -8.72 5.57
N ALA A 139 -28.66 -8.40 6.85
CA ALA A 139 -28.86 -9.34 7.94
C ALA A 139 -30.32 -9.63 8.25
N TYR A 140 -31.26 -8.76 7.82
CA TYR A 140 -32.66 -8.92 8.17
C TYR A 140 -33.32 -10.07 7.36
N PRO A 141 -33.94 -11.07 8.03
CA PRO A 141 -34.41 -12.29 7.35
C PRO A 141 -35.49 -12.07 6.30
N ASN A 142 -36.39 -11.10 6.53
CA ASN A 142 -37.47 -10.77 5.61
C ASN A 142 -37.20 -9.43 4.92
N ARG A 143 -36.65 -9.46 3.73
CA ARG A 143 -36.34 -8.26 2.93
C ARG A 143 -37.57 -7.44 2.51
N ASN A 144 -38.78 -8.00 2.56
CA ASN A 144 -40.00 -7.32 2.26
C ASN A 144 -40.70 -6.66 3.48
N ALA A 145 -40.12 -6.82 4.67
CA ALA A 145 -40.64 -6.25 5.90
C ALA A 145 -40.69 -4.71 5.83
N ALA A 146 -41.71 -4.10 6.49
CA ALA A 146 -41.83 -2.65 6.52
C ALA A 146 -40.59 -1.94 7.03
N VAL A 147 -39.91 -2.50 8.03
CA VAL A 147 -38.67 -1.94 8.60
C VAL A 147 -37.54 -1.90 7.56
N VAL A 148 -37.42 -2.91 6.69
CA VAL A 148 -36.40 -2.93 5.61
C VAL A 148 -36.71 -1.88 4.55
N LYS A 149 -37.99 -1.67 4.23
CA LYS A 149 -38.41 -0.60 3.31
C LYS A 149 -38.10 0.78 3.89
N THR A 150 -38.33 0.99 5.19
CA THR A 150 -37.93 2.24 5.85
C THR A 150 -36.41 2.43 5.85
N ALA A 151 -35.63 1.37 6.16
CA ALA A 151 -34.19 1.44 6.10
C ALA A 151 -33.67 1.76 4.68
N MET A 152 -34.32 1.24 3.63
CA MET A 152 -33.99 1.56 2.25
C MET A 152 -34.30 3.04 1.90
N GLN A 153 -35.39 3.59 2.40
CA GLN A 153 -35.68 5.03 2.23
C GLN A 153 -34.63 5.90 2.91
N GLU A 154 -34.24 5.55 4.12
CA GLU A 154 -33.17 6.24 4.86
C GLU A 154 -31.82 6.12 4.13
N TRP A 155 -31.49 4.94 3.60
CA TRP A 155 -30.30 4.70 2.82
C TRP A 155 -30.23 5.60 1.56
N GLU A 156 -31.35 5.74 0.83
CA GLU A 156 -31.40 6.63 -0.36
C GLU A 156 -31.24 8.10 0.05
N GLN A 157 -31.78 8.52 1.19
CA GLN A 157 -31.60 9.88 1.71
C GLN A 157 -30.12 10.13 2.09
N GLU A 158 -29.49 9.21 2.84
CA GLU A 158 -28.10 9.35 3.25
C GLU A 158 -27.14 9.33 2.04
N LYS A 159 -27.44 8.55 1.01
CA LYS A 159 -26.72 8.55 -0.27
C LYS A 159 -26.88 9.88 -1.02
N ALA A 160 -28.08 10.46 -1.02
CA ALA A 160 -28.33 11.77 -1.64
C ALA A 160 -27.53 12.86 -0.93
N ILE A 161 -27.53 12.87 0.41
CA ILE A 161 -26.73 13.80 1.24
C ILE A 161 -25.22 13.61 0.95
N TYR A 162 -24.74 12.37 0.84
CA TYR A 162 -23.35 12.10 0.47
C TYR A 162 -22.99 12.74 -0.87
N ASN A 163 -23.80 12.54 -1.90
CA ASN A 163 -23.56 13.07 -3.25
C ASN A 163 -23.59 14.61 -3.28
N GLU A 164 -24.51 15.22 -2.53
CA GLU A 164 -24.61 16.67 -2.39
C GLU A 164 -23.36 17.23 -1.70
N ASN A 165 -22.97 16.66 -0.56
CA ASN A 165 -21.75 17.03 0.18
C ASN A 165 -20.50 16.85 -0.68
N PHE A 166 -20.37 15.73 -1.39
CA PHE A 166 -19.26 15.49 -2.30
C PHE A 166 -19.14 16.57 -3.37
N THR A 167 -20.28 16.96 -3.96
CA THR A 167 -20.33 18.02 -4.98
C THR A 167 -19.97 19.38 -4.40
N ALA A 168 -20.45 19.70 -3.21
CA ALA A 168 -20.12 20.94 -2.50
C ALA A 168 -18.62 21.02 -2.15
N PHE A 169 -18.06 19.95 -1.61
CA PHE A 169 -16.62 19.88 -1.32
C PHE A 169 -15.77 19.98 -2.58
N LYS A 170 -16.12 19.26 -3.64
CA LYS A 170 -15.46 19.33 -4.94
C LYS A 170 -15.40 20.76 -5.47
N THR A 171 -16.51 21.51 -5.33
CA THR A 171 -16.57 22.92 -5.76
C THR A 171 -15.71 23.82 -4.86
N ALA A 172 -15.81 23.66 -3.54
CA ALA A 172 -15.07 24.47 -2.57
C ALA A 172 -13.55 24.26 -2.60
N MET A 173 -13.11 23.08 -3.01
CA MET A 173 -11.68 22.71 -3.05
C MET A 173 -11.02 22.93 -4.41
N GLN A 174 -11.75 23.43 -5.40
CA GLN A 174 -11.23 23.59 -6.76
C GLN A 174 -9.92 24.40 -6.77
N GLY A 175 -8.90 23.87 -7.44
CA GLY A 175 -7.57 24.49 -7.51
C GLY A 175 -6.64 24.19 -6.33
N THR A 176 -7.09 23.41 -5.33
CA THR A 176 -6.27 22.97 -4.19
C THR A 176 -5.74 21.54 -4.37
N TRP A 177 -4.73 21.14 -3.59
CA TRP A 177 -4.30 19.75 -3.50
C TRP A 177 -5.35 18.85 -2.81
N ALA A 178 -6.11 19.42 -1.88
CA ALA A 178 -7.24 18.72 -1.26
C ALA A 178 -8.28 18.29 -2.30
N TYR A 179 -8.46 19.06 -3.39
CA TYR A 179 -9.31 18.67 -4.51
C TYR A 179 -8.87 17.34 -5.14
N GLU A 180 -7.58 17.18 -5.43
CA GLU A 180 -7.05 15.94 -6.03
C GLU A 180 -7.31 14.72 -5.12
N MET A 181 -7.21 14.91 -3.79
CA MET A 181 -7.48 13.86 -2.81
C MET A 181 -8.95 13.48 -2.72
N VAL A 182 -9.86 14.41 -3.01
CA VAL A 182 -11.32 14.19 -2.95
C VAL A 182 -11.85 13.56 -4.23
N VAL A 183 -11.53 14.15 -5.40
CA VAL A 183 -12.10 13.69 -6.68
C VAL A 183 -11.62 12.31 -7.09
N ASN A 184 -10.45 11.91 -6.63
CA ASN A 184 -9.87 10.59 -6.89
C ASN A 184 -10.19 9.55 -5.79
N ARG A 185 -11.26 9.76 -5.03
CA ARG A 185 -11.85 8.78 -4.09
C ARG A 185 -13.33 8.56 -4.40
N PRO A 186 -13.67 8.15 -5.62
CA PRO A 186 -15.05 7.89 -5.98
C PRO A 186 -15.61 6.75 -5.12
N PHE A 187 -16.87 6.84 -4.76
CA PHE A 187 -17.60 5.79 -4.07
C PHE A 187 -18.78 5.33 -4.92
N TYR A 188 -18.77 4.06 -5.28
CA TYR A 188 -19.85 3.45 -6.04
C TYR A 188 -20.83 2.74 -5.10
N PHE A 189 -22.08 3.20 -5.09
CA PHE A 189 -23.15 2.61 -4.29
C PHE A 189 -23.85 1.50 -5.06
N THR A 190 -23.86 0.30 -4.51
CA THR A 190 -24.67 -0.81 -5.01
C THR A 190 -25.99 -0.87 -4.27
N ASN A 191 -27.02 -1.46 -4.91
CA ASN A 191 -28.30 -1.68 -4.25
C ASN A 191 -28.14 -2.69 -3.10
N PRO A 192 -28.38 -2.31 -1.83
CA PRO A 192 -28.12 -3.17 -0.67
C PRO A 192 -29.06 -4.37 -0.56
N THR A 193 -30.16 -4.40 -1.33
CA THR A 193 -31.11 -5.52 -1.35
C THR A 193 -30.78 -6.58 -2.40
N GLU A 194 -29.81 -6.32 -3.26
CA GLU A 194 -29.36 -7.30 -4.25
C GLU A 194 -28.49 -8.40 -3.63
N GLU A 195 -28.33 -9.51 -4.36
CA GLU A 195 -27.44 -10.59 -3.95
C GLU A 195 -25.99 -10.10 -3.82
N PRO A 196 -25.25 -10.49 -2.76
CA PRO A 196 -23.90 -10.02 -2.52
C PRO A 196 -22.94 -10.21 -3.71
N ARG A 197 -23.05 -11.33 -4.41
CA ARG A 197 -22.19 -11.60 -5.60
C ARG A 197 -22.45 -10.59 -6.73
N LEU A 198 -23.72 -10.16 -6.89
CA LEU A 198 -24.08 -9.17 -7.90
C LEU A 198 -23.59 -7.77 -7.48
N GLN A 199 -23.69 -7.44 -6.19
CA GLN A 199 -23.13 -6.19 -5.66
C GLN A 199 -21.59 -6.15 -5.87
N ASP A 200 -20.88 -7.24 -5.59
CA ASP A 200 -19.43 -7.33 -5.80
C ASP A 200 -19.06 -7.24 -7.29
N TYR A 201 -19.87 -7.84 -8.17
CA TYR A 201 -19.69 -7.70 -9.60
C TYR A 201 -19.80 -6.24 -10.04
N TYR A 202 -20.85 -5.53 -9.66
CA TYR A 202 -21.04 -4.12 -10.01
C TYR A 202 -19.93 -3.23 -9.42
N LYS A 203 -19.50 -3.45 -8.17
CA LYS A 203 -18.38 -2.72 -7.58
C LYS A 203 -17.10 -2.89 -8.38
N ARG A 204 -16.85 -4.07 -8.91
CA ARG A 204 -15.66 -4.32 -9.74
C ARG A 204 -15.75 -3.67 -11.12
N GLU A 205 -16.91 -3.77 -11.78
CA GLU A 205 -17.13 -3.14 -13.09
C GLU A 205 -16.93 -1.62 -13.03
N HIS A 206 -17.38 -1.00 -11.94
CA HIS A 206 -17.32 0.45 -11.72
C HIS A 206 -16.14 0.91 -10.85
N PHE A 207 -15.21 0.02 -10.55
CA PHE A 207 -14.11 0.31 -9.60
C PHE A 207 -13.23 1.48 -10.03
N TRP A 208 -13.03 1.64 -11.33
CA TRP A 208 -12.16 2.67 -11.91
C TRP A 208 -12.92 3.93 -12.32
N ASP A 209 -14.25 3.97 -12.20
CA ASP A 209 -15.05 5.11 -12.57
C ASP A 209 -14.72 6.33 -11.70
N GLY A 210 -14.38 7.44 -12.35
CA GLY A 210 -14.04 8.69 -11.67
C GLY A 210 -12.66 8.71 -10.99
N PHE A 211 -11.83 7.66 -11.14
CA PHE A 211 -10.44 7.67 -10.69
C PHE A 211 -9.51 8.02 -11.85
N ASP A 212 -8.71 9.08 -11.70
CA ASP A 212 -7.75 9.51 -12.72
C ASP A 212 -6.39 8.82 -12.54
N ALA A 213 -6.27 7.62 -13.14
CA ALA A 213 -5.04 6.82 -13.08
C ALA A 213 -3.87 7.43 -13.90
N GLN A 214 -4.12 8.50 -14.66
CA GLN A 214 -3.13 9.14 -15.53
C GLN A 214 -2.64 10.49 -14.99
N ASN A 215 -3.08 10.90 -13.81
CA ASN A 215 -2.72 12.17 -13.19
C ASN A 215 -1.38 12.10 -12.43
N PRO A 216 -0.26 12.62 -12.97
CA PRO A 216 1.04 12.49 -12.32
C PRO A 216 1.13 13.19 -10.94
N LYS A 217 0.21 14.10 -10.62
CA LYS A 217 0.14 14.69 -9.27
C LYS A 217 -0.09 13.62 -8.20
N LEU A 218 -0.79 12.54 -8.52
CA LEU A 218 -1.11 11.48 -7.56
C LEU A 218 0.08 10.59 -7.18
N LEU A 219 1.22 10.67 -7.89
CA LEU A 219 2.43 9.89 -7.62
C LEU A 219 2.98 10.09 -6.20
N ASN A 220 2.84 11.30 -5.66
CA ASN A 220 3.24 11.62 -4.29
C ASN A 220 2.04 11.67 -3.34
N THR A 221 1.16 10.67 -3.45
CA THR A 221 -0.02 10.48 -2.60
C THR A 221 -0.22 8.99 -2.33
N PRO A 222 -1.01 8.60 -1.34
CA PRO A 222 -1.35 7.18 -1.12
C PRO A 222 -2.35 6.63 -2.14
N LEU A 223 -2.96 7.48 -2.99
CA LEU A 223 -4.12 7.11 -3.81
C LEU A 223 -3.84 5.96 -4.78
N TYR A 224 -2.71 5.99 -5.48
CA TYR A 224 -2.37 4.93 -6.43
C TYR A 224 -2.15 3.59 -5.77
N THR A 225 -1.37 3.57 -4.68
CA THR A 225 -1.11 2.33 -3.94
C THR A 225 -2.37 1.78 -3.30
N GLU A 226 -3.18 2.64 -2.66
CA GLU A 226 -4.46 2.25 -2.07
C GLU A 226 -5.43 1.70 -3.13
N HIS A 227 -5.55 2.37 -4.28
CA HIS A 227 -6.50 1.96 -5.33
C HIS A 227 -6.09 0.65 -5.97
N ILE A 228 -4.81 0.49 -6.35
CA ILE A 228 -4.28 -0.77 -6.90
C ILE A 228 -4.47 -1.93 -5.90
N LEU A 229 -4.07 -1.74 -4.62
CA LEU A 229 -4.23 -2.78 -3.61
C LEU A 229 -5.69 -3.16 -3.38
N ASN A 230 -6.60 -2.18 -3.32
CA ASN A 230 -8.03 -2.46 -3.14
C ASN A 230 -8.62 -3.26 -4.32
N PHE A 231 -8.15 -2.99 -5.55
CA PHE A 231 -8.56 -3.78 -6.72
C PHE A 231 -8.06 -5.22 -6.66
N LEU A 232 -6.81 -5.42 -6.21
CA LEU A 232 -6.21 -6.75 -6.08
C LEU A 232 -6.76 -7.55 -4.89
N ARG A 233 -7.18 -6.88 -3.80
CA ARG A 233 -7.71 -7.53 -2.58
C ARG A 233 -8.89 -8.46 -2.82
N TYR A 234 -9.66 -8.27 -3.87
CA TYR A 234 -10.74 -9.18 -4.24
C TYR A 234 -10.24 -10.63 -4.34
N TRP A 235 -9.11 -10.86 -5.00
CA TRP A 235 -8.51 -12.17 -5.17
C TRP A 235 -7.83 -12.72 -3.91
N MET A 236 -7.62 -11.86 -2.92
CA MET A 236 -7.03 -12.20 -1.62
C MET A 236 -8.09 -12.45 -0.54
N ASN A 237 -9.36 -12.28 -0.85
CA ASN A 237 -10.45 -12.45 0.12
C ASN A 237 -10.63 -13.93 0.47
N PRO A 238 -10.36 -14.36 1.73
CA PRO A 238 -10.44 -15.76 2.13
C PRO A 238 -11.87 -16.33 2.06
N ASN A 239 -12.89 -15.46 2.16
CA ASN A 239 -14.29 -15.89 2.11
C ASN A 239 -14.76 -16.30 0.70
N MET A 240 -13.99 -15.96 -0.34
CA MET A 240 -14.32 -16.30 -1.73
C MET A 240 -13.87 -17.71 -2.12
N ASN A 241 -13.03 -18.36 -1.31
CA ASN A 241 -12.53 -19.73 -1.52
C ASN A 241 -11.98 -19.99 -2.92
N PHE A 242 -11.27 -19.01 -3.51
CA PHE A 242 -10.62 -19.20 -4.80
C PHE A 242 -9.54 -20.28 -4.72
N SER A 243 -9.48 -21.16 -5.71
CA SER A 243 -8.33 -22.03 -5.93
C SER A 243 -7.06 -21.21 -6.24
N ALA A 244 -5.89 -21.81 -6.08
CA ALA A 244 -4.62 -21.14 -6.42
C ALA A 244 -4.60 -20.69 -7.88
N GLU A 245 -5.11 -21.53 -8.80
CA GLU A 245 -5.19 -21.22 -10.23
C GLU A 245 -6.15 -20.05 -10.51
N GLU A 246 -7.35 -20.04 -9.90
CA GLU A 246 -8.31 -18.94 -10.05
C GLU A 246 -7.76 -17.62 -9.56
N LYS A 247 -7.04 -17.64 -8.42
CA LYS A 247 -6.38 -16.49 -7.83
C LYS A 247 -5.29 -15.94 -8.75
N THR A 248 -4.38 -16.80 -9.23
CA THR A 248 -3.29 -16.40 -10.13
C THR A 248 -3.85 -15.84 -11.45
N ASN A 249 -4.83 -16.51 -12.06
CA ASN A 249 -5.49 -16.02 -13.27
C ASN A 249 -6.26 -14.72 -13.01
N GLY A 250 -6.82 -14.56 -11.82
CA GLY A 250 -7.46 -13.33 -11.38
C GLY A 250 -6.49 -12.15 -11.27
N PHE A 251 -5.32 -12.39 -10.71
CA PHE A 251 -4.25 -11.38 -10.65
C PHE A 251 -3.75 -10.99 -12.04
N LYS A 252 -3.50 -11.94 -12.95
CA LYS A 252 -3.09 -11.66 -14.34
C LYS A 252 -4.10 -10.74 -15.04
N ARG A 253 -5.41 -11.05 -14.94
CA ARG A 253 -6.47 -10.17 -15.50
C ARG A 253 -6.49 -8.79 -14.83
N SER A 254 -6.26 -8.73 -13.52
CA SER A 254 -6.20 -7.45 -12.80
C SER A 254 -4.98 -6.62 -13.21
N VAL A 255 -3.84 -7.24 -13.47
CA VAL A 255 -2.65 -6.59 -14.05
C VAL A 255 -3.01 -5.90 -15.36
N ASP A 256 -3.67 -6.61 -16.29
CA ASP A 256 -4.05 -6.02 -17.59
C ASP A 256 -4.99 -4.83 -17.44
N VAL A 257 -5.95 -4.91 -16.51
CA VAL A 257 -6.85 -3.78 -16.24
C VAL A 257 -6.07 -2.61 -15.69
N ILE A 258 -5.24 -2.81 -14.66
CA ILE A 258 -4.44 -1.75 -14.03
C ILE A 258 -3.53 -1.10 -15.07
N MET A 259 -2.73 -1.89 -15.77
CA MET A 259 -1.78 -1.37 -16.76
C MET A 259 -2.47 -0.56 -17.87
N ARG A 260 -3.66 -0.97 -18.30
CA ARG A 260 -4.47 -0.20 -19.26
C ARG A 260 -4.94 1.14 -18.70
N GLN A 261 -5.36 1.20 -17.43
CA GLN A 261 -5.80 2.44 -16.80
C GLN A 261 -4.65 3.46 -16.70
N PHE A 262 -3.44 3.00 -16.43
CA PHE A 262 -2.25 3.83 -16.24
C PHE A 262 -1.50 4.17 -17.54
N ALA A 263 -1.84 3.56 -18.68
CA ALA A 263 -1.05 3.62 -19.93
C ALA A 263 -0.96 5.01 -20.58
N GLY A 264 -1.89 5.94 -20.30
CA GLY A 264 -1.96 7.23 -20.95
C GLY A 264 -0.91 8.27 -20.51
N ASN A 265 -0.19 8.01 -19.41
CA ASN A 265 0.88 8.86 -18.92
C ASN A 265 2.10 7.98 -18.57
N GLU A 266 3.29 8.37 -19.05
CA GLU A 266 4.51 7.57 -18.89
C GLU A 266 4.89 7.35 -17.42
N GLN A 267 4.89 8.40 -16.60
CA GLN A 267 5.29 8.32 -15.19
C GLN A 267 4.33 7.44 -14.36
N THR A 268 3.03 7.55 -14.61
CA THR A 268 2.03 6.74 -13.90
C THR A 268 2.07 5.28 -14.35
N ASN A 269 2.32 5.04 -15.64
CA ASN A 269 2.48 3.70 -16.19
C ASN A 269 3.71 2.98 -15.60
N GLU A 270 4.85 3.67 -15.53
CA GLU A 270 6.06 3.16 -14.87
C GLU A 270 5.84 2.89 -13.38
N PHE A 271 5.14 3.79 -12.69
CA PHE A 271 4.77 3.59 -11.29
C PHE A 271 3.95 2.31 -11.10
N ALA A 272 2.88 2.12 -11.90
CA ALA A 272 2.01 0.96 -11.81
C ALA A 272 2.79 -0.34 -12.05
N TYR A 273 3.61 -0.39 -13.09
CA TYR A 273 4.45 -1.54 -13.41
C TYR A 273 5.41 -1.87 -12.25
N LYS A 274 6.17 -0.88 -11.77
CA LYS A 274 7.13 -1.06 -10.67
C LYS A 274 6.43 -1.50 -9.39
N TYR A 275 5.28 -0.90 -9.07
CA TYR A 275 4.51 -1.24 -7.88
C TYR A 275 3.97 -2.68 -7.92
N LEU A 276 3.40 -3.09 -9.06
CA LEU A 276 2.92 -4.47 -9.25
C LEU A 276 4.05 -5.48 -9.19
N THR A 277 5.18 -5.21 -9.87
CA THR A 277 6.33 -6.11 -9.87
C THR A 277 6.89 -6.31 -8.46
N LEU A 278 7.11 -5.24 -7.70
CA LEU A 278 7.62 -5.34 -6.34
C LEU A 278 6.60 -5.97 -5.39
N GLY A 279 5.31 -5.65 -5.54
CA GLY A 279 4.25 -6.24 -4.72
C GLY A 279 4.11 -7.75 -4.94
N PHE A 280 4.05 -8.22 -6.18
CA PHE A 280 3.99 -9.65 -6.47
C PHE A 280 5.28 -10.40 -6.12
N LYS A 281 6.44 -9.73 -6.23
CA LYS A 281 7.72 -10.28 -5.75
C LYS A 281 7.69 -10.52 -4.23
N GLU A 282 7.12 -9.59 -3.47
CA GLU A 282 7.04 -9.69 -2.01
C GLU A 282 6.13 -10.83 -1.54
N ILE A 283 5.00 -11.04 -2.21
CA ILE A 283 4.06 -12.11 -1.85
C ILE A 283 4.35 -13.45 -2.55
N GLY A 284 5.39 -13.54 -3.39
CA GLY A 284 5.83 -14.78 -4.02
C GLY A 284 4.91 -15.30 -5.15
N GLU A 285 4.18 -14.43 -5.83
CA GLU A 285 3.30 -14.79 -6.96
C GLU A 285 4.11 -14.84 -8.27
N GLU A 286 4.98 -15.85 -8.40
CA GLU A 286 5.97 -15.98 -9.48
C GLU A 286 5.35 -16.08 -10.88
N GLU A 287 4.19 -16.72 -11.02
CA GLU A 287 3.51 -16.79 -12.32
C GLU A 287 2.98 -15.45 -12.78
N VAL A 288 2.59 -14.57 -11.85
CA VAL A 288 2.16 -13.21 -12.17
C VAL A 288 3.37 -12.35 -12.51
N LEU A 289 4.50 -12.54 -11.84
CA LEU A 289 5.76 -11.88 -12.18
C LEU A 289 6.23 -12.27 -13.59
N GLN A 290 6.16 -13.55 -13.93
CA GLN A 290 6.49 -14.01 -15.28
C GLN A 290 5.55 -13.39 -16.32
N TYR A 291 4.26 -13.30 -15.99
CA TYR A 291 3.27 -12.65 -16.86
C TYR A 291 3.58 -11.16 -17.10
N LEU A 292 3.98 -10.44 -16.06
CA LEU A 292 4.43 -9.04 -16.17
C LEU A 292 5.67 -8.91 -17.07
N ASP A 293 6.67 -9.77 -16.89
CA ASP A 293 7.89 -9.77 -17.68
C ASP A 293 7.60 -10.05 -19.17
N GLU A 294 6.75 -11.02 -19.46
CA GLU A 294 6.41 -11.41 -20.83
C GLU A 294 5.59 -10.36 -21.59
N ASN A 295 4.65 -9.68 -20.91
CA ASN A 295 3.67 -8.81 -21.55
C ASN A 295 4.01 -7.31 -21.45
N TYR A 296 4.88 -6.92 -20.50
CA TYR A 296 5.22 -5.51 -20.22
C TYR A 296 6.74 -5.26 -20.17
N LYS A 297 7.52 -6.08 -20.86
CA LYS A 297 8.99 -6.09 -20.85
C LYS A 297 9.62 -4.72 -21.16
N ASP A 298 9.02 -3.94 -22.04
CA ASP A 298 9.53 -2.62 -22.42
C ASP A 298 9.55 -1.65 -21.23
N LEU A 299 8.66 -1.82 -20.25
CA LEU A 299 8.64 -1.02 -19.02
C LEU A 299 9.76 -1.43 -18.06
N ALA A 300 10.14 -2.70 -18.02
CA ALA A 300 11.23 -3.17 -17.17
C ALA A 300 12.54 -2.42 -17.44
N SER A 301 12.83 -2.15 -18.72
CA SER A 301 14.03 -1.44 -19.14
C SER A 301 14.10 0.02 -18.65
N ARG A 302 12.97 0.63 -18.34
CA ARG A 302 12.85 2.03 -17.89
C ARG A 302 12.69 2.14 -16.36
N CYS A 303 12.06 1.15 -15.75
CA CYS A 303 11.67 1.18 -14.34
C CYS A 303 12.77 0.71 -13.39
N PHE A 304 13.68 -0.16 -13.86
CA PHE A 304 14.70 -0.81 -13.03
C PHE A 304 16.10 -0.43 -13.49
N ASP A 305 17.03 -0.26 -12.54
CA ASP A 305 18.43 -0.14 -12.85
C ASP A 305 19.03 -1.49 -13.29
N ASP A 306 20.28 -1.50 -13.73
CA ASP A 306 20.91 -2.71 -14.28
C ASP A 306 21.08 -3.82 -13.22
N PHE A 307 21.24 -3.46 -11.95
CA PHE A 307 21.30 -4.43 -10.87
C PHE A 307 19.92 -5.04 -10.61
N GLU A 308 18.89 -4.21 -10.46
CA GLU A 308 17.50 -4.66 -10.26
C GLU A 308 17.03 -5.56 -11.40
N LYS A 309 17.36 -5.22 -12.67
CA LYS A 309 17.06 -6.04 -13.85
C LYS A 309 17.75 -7.40 -13.77
N THR A 310 19.05 -7.41 -13.47
CA THR A 310 19.83 -8.65 -13.38
C THR A 310 19.26 -9.58 -12.30
N GLU A 311 18.90 -9.03 -11.14
CA GLU A 311 18.30 -9.81 -10.05
C GLU A 311 16.89 -10.31 -10.41
N PHE A 312 16.11 -9.52 -11.11
CA PHE A 312 14.79 -9.93 -11.59
C PHE A 312 14.90 -11.04 -12.65
N GLU A 313 15.79 -10.90 -13.63
CA GLU A 313 16.05 -11.92 -14.64
C GLU A 313 16.53 -13.25 -14.04
N LYS A 314 17.45 -13.21 -13.07
CA LYS A 314 17.89 -14.40 -12.34
C LYS A 314 16.73 -15.09 -11.62
N ARG A 315 15.84 -14.30 -11.01
CA ARG A 315 14.67 -14.84 -10.33
C ARG A 315 13.72 -15.52 -11.32
N MET A 316 13.43 -14.91 -12.47
CA MET A 316 12.58 -15.51 -13.50
C MET A 316 13.19 -16.77 -14.11
N GLN A 317 14.50 -16.77 -14.36
CA GLN A 317 15.22 -17.97 -14.81
C GLN A 317 15.15 -19.10 -13.78
N GLY A 318 15.36 -18.75 -12.50
CA GLY A 318 15.25 -19.70 -11.39
C GLY A 318 13.84 -20.29 -11.28
N TYR A 319 12.83 -19.46 -11.35
CA TYR A 319 11.44 -19.91 -11.33
C TYR A 319 11.09 -20.82 -12.53
N ALA A 320 11.50 -20.43 -13.73
CA ALA A 320 11.29 -21.26 -14.92
C ALA A 320 11.98 -22.61 -14.81
N ALA A 321 13.20 -22.65 -14.27
CA ALA A 321 13.94 -23.87 -14.05
C ALA A 321 13.29 -24.82 -13.02
N MET A 322 12.60 -24.25 -12.02
CA MET A 322 11.95 -25.00 -10.91
C MET A 322 10.51 -25.39 -11.17
N LYS A 323 9.97 -25.13 -12.37
CA LYS A 323 8.60 -25.57 -12.72
C LYS A 323 8.46 -27.08 -12.62
N VAL A 324 7.29 -27.52 -12.13
CA VAL A 324 6.95 -28.96 -12.05
C VAL A 324 7.13 -29.63 -13.41
N GLY A 325 7.87 -30.74 -13.41
CA GLY A 325 8.24 -31.47 -14.62
C GLY A 325 9.63 -31.17 -15.16
N ASN A 326 10.26 -30.07 -14.73
CA ASN A 326 11.65 -29.77 -15.06
C ASN A 326 12.62 -30.48 -14.13
N ALA A 327 13.84 -30.75 -14.63
CA ALA A 327 14.92 -31.25 -13.78
C ALA A 327 15.37 -30.13 -12.82
N ALA A 328 15.30 -30.38 -11.52
CA ALA A 328 15.79 -29.42 -10.53
C ALA A 328 17.29 -29.13 -10.75
N PRO A 329 17.75 -27.89 -10.64
CA PRO A 329 19.18 -27.58 -10.74
C PRO A 329 19.99 -28.36 -9.69
N ASP A 330 21.15 -28.92 -10.10
CA ASP A 330 22.06 -29.54 -9.15
C ASP A 330 22.76 -28.45 -8.32
N PHE A 331 22.96 -28.71 -7.05
CA PHE A 331 23.71 -27.84 -6.15
C PHE A 331 24.54 -28.66 -5.16
N ALA A 332 25.67 -28.13 -4.77
CA ALA A 332 26.55 -28.74 -3.79
C ALA A 332 26.35 -28.09 -2.41
N LEU A 333 26.27 -28.92 -1.38
CA LEU A 333 26.18 -28.50 0.02
C LEU A 333 27.32 -29.14 0.81
N ASN A 334 27.82 -28.40 1.78
CA ASN A 334 28.72 -28.97 2.81
C ASN A 334 27.85 -29.53 3.94
N MET A 335 27.86 -30.83 4.11
CA MET A 335 27.12 -31.47 5.21
C MET A 335 27.82 -31.20 6.56
N VAL A 336 27.09 -31.41 7.66
CA VAL A 336 27.59 -31.23 9.04
C VAL A 336 28.88 -32.00 9.32
N ASN A 337 29.13 -33.09 8.59
CA ASN A 337 30.37 -33.92 8.69
C ASN A 337 31.50 -33.47 7.72
N ASN A 338 31.41 -32.26 7.16
CA ASN A 338 32.31 -31.69 6.16
C ASN A 338 32.44 -32.48 4.84
N LYS A 339 31.50 -33.37 4.54
CA LYS A 339 31.43 -34.05 3.24
C LYS A 339 30.58 -33.22 2.29
N ALA A 340 31.08 -33.00 1.07
CA ALA A 340 30.31 -32.39 0.03
C ALA A 340 29.21 -33.35 -0.45
N ALA A 341 27.95 -32.89 -0.44
CA ALA A 341 26.84 -33.57 -1.06
C ALA A 341 26.32 -32.75 -2.24
N SER A 342 25.86 -33.40 -3.30
CA SER A 342 25.16 -32.78 -4.41
C SER A 342 23.79 -33.43 -4.54
N LEU A 343 22.82 -32.67 -4.94
CA LEU A 343 21.45 -33.15 -5.09
C LEU A 343 21.40 -34.43 -5.94
N TYR A 344 22.06 -34.44 -7.07
CA TYR A 344 22.06 -35.59 -8.01
C TYR A 344 22.86 -36.80 -7.57
N LYS A 345 23.74 -36.63 -6.55
CA LYS A 345 24.44 -37.76 -5.93
C LYS A 345 23.60 -38.49 -4.89
N LEU A 346 22.45 -37.95 -4.51
CA LEU A 346 21.56 -38.60 -3.57
C LEU A 346 20.79 -39.72 -4.29
N LYS A 347 21.00 -40.95 -3.91
CA LYS A 347 20.24 -42.09 -4.43
C LYS A 347 18.97 -42.27 -3.60
N ALA A 348 17.83 -41.83 -4.13
CA ALA A 348 16.51 -42.02 -3.58
C ALA A 348 15.47 -41.93 -4.71
N GLU A 349 14.29 -42.52 -4.52
CA GLU A 349 13.17 -42.36 -5.46
C GLU A 349 12.56 -40.96 -5.34
N LYS A 350 12.59 -40.41 -4.11
CA LYS A 350 12.10 -39.04 -3.81
C LYS A 350 13.14 -38.34 -2.96
N THR A 351 13.44 -37.11 -3.29
CA THR A 351 14.27 -36.21 -2.47
C THR A 351 13.48 -34.99 -2.12
N ILE A 352 13.37 -34.69 -0.84
CA ILE A 352 12.76 -33.44 -0.32
C ILE A 352 13.89 -32.52 0.04
N VAL A 353 13.91 -31.33 -0.57
CA VAL A 353 14.84 -30.26 -0.25
C VAL A 353 14.13 -29.27 0.63
N VAL A 354 14.69 -28.97 1.80
CA VAL A 354 14.09 -28.07 2.80
C VAL A 354 14.99 -26.87 3.01
N PHE A 355 14.45 -25.69 2.75
CA PHE A 355 15.10 -24.44 3.09
C PHE A 355 14.56 -23.96 4.45
N TRP A 356 15.42 -23.87 5.44
CA TRP A 356 15.02 -23.52 6.79
C TRP A 356 16.06 -22.63 7.49
N SER A 357 15.70 -22.01 8.59
CA SER A 357 16.60 -21.20 9.41
C SER A 357 16.47 -21.57 10.89
N SER A 358 17.60 -21.66 11.58
CA SER A 358 17.66 -21.89 13.04
C SER A 358 17.09 -20.71 13.86
N THR A 359 16.82 -19.57 13.24
CA THR A 359 16.19 -18.39 13.89
C THR A 359 14.72 -18.25 13.55
N CYS A 360 14.16 -19.14 12.71
CA CYS A 360 12.75 -19.13 12.33
C CYS A 360 11.93 -20.01 13.30
N PRO A 361 11.01 -19.47 14.13
CA PRO A 361 10.23 -20.24 15.09
C PRO A 361 9.43 -21.38 14.46
N HIS A 362 8.74 -21.14 13.34
CA HIS A 362 8.02 -22.15 12.59
C HIS A 362 8.91 -23.29 12.10
N CYS A 363 10.12 -22.95 11.61
CA CYS A 363 11.06 -23.96 11.17
C CYS A 363 11.47 -24.87 12.33
N LEU A 364 11.75 -24.30 13.51
CA LEU A 364 12.14 -25.05 14.69
C LEU A 364 11.02 -25.98 15.18
N GLU A 365 9.77 -25.61 14.96
CA GLU A 365 8.60 -26.44 15.32
C GLU A 365 8.37 -27.58 14.29
N GLU A 366 8.56 -27.31 12.99
CA GLU A 366 8.26 -28.28 11.93
C GLU A 366 9.40 -29.25 11.63
N MET A 367 10.66 -28.86 11.84
CA MET A 367 11.81 -29.71 11.53
C MET A 367 11.83 -31.04 12.31
N PRO A 368 11.49 -31.10 13.63
CA PRO A 368 11.38 -32.37 14.35
C PRO A 368 10.32 -33.32 13.74
N LYS A 369 9.15 -32.77 13.40
CA LYS A 369 8.03 -33.54 12.79
C LYS A 369 8.44 -34.11 11.43
N LEU A 370 9.14 -33.29 10.61
CA LEU A 370 9.67 -33.73 9.32
C LEU A 370 10.71 -34.85 9.50
N ASN A 371 11.58 -34.75 10.49
CA ASN A 371 12.58 -35.77 10.77
C ASN A 371 11.96 -37.10 11.19
N GLU A 372 10.95 -37.10 12.07
CA GLU A 372 10.19 -38.29 12.45
C GLU A 372 9.50 -38.94 11.25
N TRP A 373 8.82 -38.10 10.43
CA TRP A 373 8.19 -38.56 9.22
C TRP A 373 9.20 -39.18 8.24
N ALA A 374 10.34 -38.51 7.99
CA ALA A 374 11.38 -38.95 7.10
C ALA A 374 11.97 -40.32 7.52
N ALA A 375 12.12 -40.54 8.83
CA ALA A 375 12.60 -41.83 9.37
C ALA A 375 11.66 -43.01 9.06
N SER A 376 10.37 -42.71 8.84
CA SER A 376 9.36 -43.73 8.46
C SER A 376 9.36 -44.08 6.97
N GLN A 377 10.04 -43.27 6.11
CA GLN A 377 10.01 -43.39 4.65
C GLN A 377 11.18 -44.23 4.15
N LYS A 378 10.90 -45.32 3.42
CA LYS A 378 11.96 -46.24 2.94
C LYS A 378 12.76 -45.69 1.77
N ASN A 379 12.13 -44.97 0.84
CA ASN A 379 12.73 -44.55 -0.44
C ASN A 379 12.79 -43.03 -0.60
N THR A 380 12.66 -42.29 0.49
CA THR A 380 12.68 -40.81 0.50
C THR A 380 13.89 -40.32 1.27
N LYS A 381 14.58 -39.34 0.75
CA LYS A 381 15.65 -38.60 1.47
C LYS A 381 15.24 -37.16 1.68
N VAL A 382 15.60 -36.62 2.82
CA VAL A 382 15.46 -35.21 3.17
C VAL A 382 16.83 -34.57 3.18
N LEU A 383 16.96 -33.45 2.47
CA LEU A 383 18.12 -32.59 2.46
C LEU A 383 17.70 -31.24 3.06
N ALA A 384 18.21 -30.92 4.25
CA ALA A 384 17.81 -29.75 5.03
C ALA A 384 19.03 -28.90 5.44
#